data_5fcaaa4e4a41d5b800c2c8f75ae26485
#
_entry.id   5fcaaa4e4a41d5b800c2c8f75ae26485
#
_cell.length_a   1.000
_cell.length_b   1.000
_cell.length_c   1.000
_cell.angle_alpha   90.00
_cell.angle_beta   90.00
_cell.angle_gamma   90.00
#
_symmetry.space_group_name_H-M   'P 1'
#
loop_
_entity.id
_entity.type
_entity.pdbx_description
1 polymer ?
#
loop_
_entity_poly.entity_id
_entity_poly.type
_entity_poly.pdbx_seq_one_letter_code
_entity_poly.pdbx_strand_id
1 'polypeptide(L)'
;VDVAWVLMICFATAALDSALGLWRWRLAYSHIFDIQAMTRLLLWFTWPAWPLAIWTLWRWRYQLRQLAANPHLSLPLWFVTVAICSTWLSGLSDRALLLGLPAMASLAAFALPTLRRSVSAFIDWFTLVFFSAGALIIWVVWFSLQTVVPAQPAINVSRLAPGFEPYFSSMAFTFALLA
;
A
#
# COMPACT_ATOMS: atom_id res chain seq x y z
N VAL A 1 18.83 -18.68 -12.02
CA VAL A 1 17.39 -18.76 -12.35
C VAL A 1 17.30 -18.77 -13.86
N ASP A 2 16.83 -19.88 -14.44
CA ASP A 2 16.75 -20.04 -15.87
C ASP A 2 15.76 -19.04 -16.47
N VAL A 3 16.21 -18.23 -17.39
CA VAL A 3 15.42 -17.21 -18.09
C VAL A 3 14.14 -17.85 -18.69
N ALA A 4 14.22 -19.12 -19.08
CA ALA A 4 13.09 -19.90 -19.59
C ALA A 4 11.94 -20.01 -18.58
N TRP A 5 12.22 -20.24 -17.30
CA TRP A 5 11.19 -20.30 -16.26
C TRP A 5 10.52 -18.95 -16.02
N VAL A 6 11.29 -17.86 -16.03
CA VAL A 6 10.75 -16.52 -15.89
C VAL A 6 9.84 -16.18 -17.07
N LEU A 7 10.26 -16.46 -18.30
CA LEU A 7 9.43 -16.24 -19.48
C LEU A 7 8.16 -17.09 -19.47
N MET A 8 8.26 -18.35 -19.03
CA MET A 8 7.10 -19.24 -18.93
C MET A 8 6.08 -18.72 -17.92
N ILE A 9 6.53 -18.26 -16.75
CA ILE A 9 5.65 -17.68 -15.73
C ILE A 9 5.01 -16.38 -16.25
N CYS A 10 5.79 -15.49 -16.89
CA CYS A 10 5.25 -14.27 -17.50
C CYS A 10 4.21 -14.56 -18.57
N PHE A 11 4.44 -15.56 -19.41
CA PHE A 11 3.49 -15.95 -20.44
C PHE A 11 2.22 -16.58 -19.84
N ALA A 12 2.38 -17.46 -18.84
CA ALA A 12 1.25 -18.07 -18.14
C ALA A 12 0.37 -17.03 -17.43
N THR A 13 1.00 -16.05 -16.75
CA THR A 13 0.26 -14.95 -16.10
C THR A 13 -0.46 -14.07 -17.13
N ALA A 14 0.19 -13.70 -18.21
CA ALA A 14 -0.42 -12.90 -19.28
C ALA A 14 -1.60 -13.65 -19.96
N ALA A 15 -1.47 -14.95 -20.19
CA ALA A 15 -2.53 -15.78 -20.71
C ALA A 15 -3.72 -15.88 -19.75
N LEU A 16 -3.46 -16.04 -18.45
CA LEU A 16 -4.47 -16.07 -17.40
C LEU A 16 -5.21 -14.72 -17.30
N ASP A 17 -4.48 -13.61 -17.32
CA ASP A 17 -5.04 -12.25 -17.29
C ASP A 17 -5.96 -12.01 -18.50
N SER A 18 -5.56 -12.47 -19.68
CA SER A 18 -6.36 -12.33 -20.90
C SER A 18 -7.62 -13.20 -20.85
N ALA A 19 -7.51 -14.45 -20.34
CA ALA A 19 -8.63 -15.38 -20.22
C ALA A 19 -9.67 -14.92 -19.20
N LEU A 20 -9.22 -14.29 -18.10
CA LEU A 20 -10.10 -13.74 -17.06
C LEU A 20 -10.62 -12.34 -17.38
N GLY A 21 -10.20 -11.74 -18.50
CA GLY A 21 -10.60 -10.39 -18.88
C GLY A 21 -10.13 -9.32 -17.91
N LEU A 22 -9.06 -9.60 -17.16
CA LEU A 22 -8.46 -8.67 -16.19
C LEU A 22 -7.66 -7.56 -16.87
N TRP A 23 -7.31 -7.72 -18.13
CA TRP A 23 -6.59 -6.75 -18.95
C TRP A 23 -7.49 -5.53 -19.30
N ARG A 24 -7.93 -4.83 -18.28
CA ARG A 24 -8.73 -3.61 -18.40
C ARG A 24 -7.88 -2.36 -18.13
N TRP A 25 -6.72 -2.29 -18.75
CA TRP A 25 -5.90 -1.08 -18.69
C TRP A 25 -6.62 0.02 -19.48
N ARG A 26 -7.17 0.97 -18.78
CA ARG A 26 -7.63 2.22 -19.36
C ARG A 26 -6.54 3.25 -19.12
N LEU A 27 -5.80 3.58 -20.17
CA LEU A 27 -4.96 4.77 -20.15
C LEU A 27 -5.91 5.96 -20.07
N ALA A 28 -6.06 6.52 -18.89
CA ALA A 28 -6.80 7.75 -18.72
C ALA A 28 -5.88 8.88 -19.16
N TYR A 29 -6.02 9.31 -20.39
CA TYR A 29 -5.47 10.61 -20.82
C TYR A 29 -6.25 11.70 -20.09
N SER A 30 -6.08 11.82 -18.79
CA SER A 30 -6.56 12.94 -18.04
C SER A 30 -5.66 14.11 -18.33
N HIS A 31 -6.26 15.17 -18.83
CA HIS A 31 -5.63 16.43 -19.13
C HIS A 31 -4.80 16.90 -17.93
N ILE A 32 -3.50 17.15 -18.20
CA ILE A 32 -2.58 17.85 -17.32
C ILE A 32 -2.08 16.98 -16.16
N PHE A 33 -0.77 16.80 -16.16
CA PHE A 33 -0.01 16.22 -15.04
C PHE A 33 -0.28 17.01 -13.74
N ASP A 34 -1.27 16.58 -12.98
CA ASP A 34 -1.55 17.18 -11.68
C ASP A 34 -0.54 16.65 -10.65
N ILE A 35 0.61 17.34 -10.61
CA ILE A 35 1.70 17.03 -9.67
C ILE A 35 1.20 17.16 -8.22
N GLN A 36 0.29 18.10 -7.95
CA GLN A 36 -0.25 18.32 -6.62
C GLN A 36 -1.10 17.12 -6.16
N ALA A 37 -1.98 16.62 -7.02
CA ALA A 37 -2.79 15.43 -6.72
C ALA A 37 -1.91 14.19 -6.53
N MET A 38 -0.89 14.00 -7.38
CA MET A 38 0.06 12.90 -7.25
C MET A 38 0.86 12.98 -5.95
N THR A 39 1.36 14.17 -5.60
CA THR A 39 2.10 14.38 -4.35
C THR A 39 1.22 14.12 -3.14
N ARG A 40 -0.01 14.61 -3.15
CA ARG A 40 -0.98 14.37 -2.10
C ARG A 40 -1.30 12.88 -1.95
N LEU A 41 -1.52 12.17 -3.06
CA LEU A 41 -1.75 10.73 -3.08
C LEU A 41 -0.56 9.98 -2.46
N LEU A 42 0.67 10.25 -2.91
CA LEU A 42 1.87 9.64 -2.38
C LEU A 42 2.04 9.92 -0.88
N LEU A 43 1.91 11.17 -0.45
CA LEU A 43 2.08 11.55 0.95
C LEU A 43 1.10 10.84 1.88
N TRP A 44 -0.17 10.76 1.49
CA TRP A 44 -1.20 10.14 2.33
C TRP A 44 -1.20 8.62 2.26
N PHE A 45 -1.07 8.08 1.05
CA PHE A 45 -1.25 6.65 0.82
C PHE A 45 -0.04 5.82 1.25
N THR A 46 1.18 6.37 1.10
CA THR A 46 2.40 5.63 1.44
C THR A 46 2.96 6.01 2.82
N TRP A 47 2.22 6.77 3.61
CA TRP A 47 2.56 7.03 5.00
C TRP A 47 2.46 5.73 5.82
N PRO A 48 3.42 5.42 6.74
CA PRO A 48 4.66 6.13 7.10
C PRO A 48 5.91 5.63 6.34
N ALA A 49 5.74 4.84 5.27
CA ALA A 49 6.88 4.20 4.58
C ALA A 49 7.75 5.18 3.77
N TRP A 50 7.15 6.21 3.15
CA TRP A 50 7.88 7.13 2.28
C TRP A 50 9.02 7.90 2.96
N PRO A 51 8.91 8.41 4.22
CA PRO A 51 10.03 9.10 4.85
C PRO A 51 11.23 8.17 5.07
N LEU A 52 10.94 6.92 5.46
CA LEU A 52 11.97 5.91 5.66
C LEU A 52 12.61 5.47 4.34
N ALA A 53 11.81 5.33 3.28
CA ALA A 53 12.34 5.03 1.95
C ALA A 53 13.25 6.15 1.44
N ILE A 54 12.87 7.42 1.60
CA ILE A 54 13.73 8.57 1.26
C ILE A 54 15.00 8.56 2.10
N TRP A 55 14.91 8.28 3.39
CA TRP A 55 16.07 8.16 4.26
C TRP A 55 17.02 7.07 3.77
N THR A 56 16.50 5.91 3.38
CA THR A 56 17.29 4.81 2.79
C THR A 56 18.01 5.28 1.54
N LEU A 57 17.31 5.90 0.59
CA LEU A 57 17.90 6.40 -0.65
C LEU A 57 19.00 7.43 -0.37
N TRP A 58 18.78 8.35 0.57
CA TRP A 58 19.77 9.34 0.93
C TRP A 58 20.98 8.72 1.64
N ARG A 59 20.78 7.79 2.57
CA ARG A 59 21.85 7.12 3.33
C ARG A 59 22.72 6.24 2.46
N TRP A 60 22.10 5.55 1.50
CA TRP A 60 22.76 4.58 0.63
C TRP A 60 23.05 5.16 -0.77
N ARG A 61 23.04 6.48 -0.94
CA ARG A 61 23.22 7.18 -2.23
C ARG A 61 24.49 6.80 -3.00
N TYR A 62 25.55 6.44 -2.31
CA TYR A 62 26.78 6.00 -2.97
C TYR A 62 26.64 4.60 -3.58
N GLN A 63 25.91 3.73 -2.94
CA GLN A 63 25.64 2.38 -3.44
C GLN A 63 24.62 2.39 -4.58
N LEU A 64 23.71 3.37 -4.60
CA LEU A 64 22.78 3.59 -5.69
C LEU A 64 23.49 3.97 -7.00
N ARG A 65 24.74 4.46 -6.97
CA ARG A 65 25.53 4.69 -8.18
C ARG A 65 25.98 3.37 -8.85
N GLN A 66 25.94 2.27 -8.12
CA GLN A 66 26.28 0.92 -8.58
C GLN A 66 25.07 -0.01 -8.44
N LEU A 67 23.95 0.39 -9.06
CA LEU A 67 22.67 -0.33 -8.95
C LEU A 67 22.79 -1.80 -9.38
N ALA A 68 23.58 -2.09 -10.41
CA ALA A 68 23.79 -3.45 -10.89
C ALA A 68 24.49 -4.35 -9.86
N ALA A 69 25.33 -3.78 -8.98
CA ALA A 69 26.04 -4.53 -7.94
C ALA A 69 25.18 -4.75 -6.68
N ASN A 70 24.09 -3.99 -6.50
CA ASN A 70 23.27 -3.99 -5.30
C ASN A 70 21.80 -4.33 -5.61
N PRO A 71 21.46 -5.58 -5.99
CA PRO A 71 20.11 -5.95 -6.41
C PRO A 71 19.06 -5.78 -5.30
N HIS A 72 19.44 -5.89 -4.03
CA HIS A 72 18.55 -5.70 -2.88
C HIS A 72 18.03 -4.26 -2.74
N LEU A 73 18.72 -3.25 -3.28
CA LEU A 73 18.26 -1.87 -3.34
C LEU A 73 17.64 -1.53 -4.70
N SER A 74 18.25 -2.04 -5.78
CA SER A 74 17.80 -1.72 -7.14
C SER A 74 16.43 -2.31 -7.46
N LEU A 75 16.16 -3.54 -7.05
CA LEU A 75 14.88 -4.19 -7.32
C LEU A 75 13.69 -3.46 -6.69
N PRO A 76 13.67 -3.20 -5.35
CA PRO A 76 12.57 -2.44 -4.77
C PRO A 76 12.44 -1.04 -5.36
N LEU A 77 13.55 -0.36 -5.63
CA LEU A 77 13.53 0.97 -6.23
C LEU A 77 12.91 0.94 -7.62
N TRP A 78 13.24 -0.07 -8.44
CA TRP A 78 12.66 -0.26 -9.76
C TRP A 78 11.14 -0.51 -9.68
N PHE A 79 10.69 -1.40 -8.78
CA PHE A 79 9.27 -1.66 -8.59
C PHE A 79 8.51 -0.41 -8.13
N VAL A 80 9.06 0.38 -7.21
CA VAL A 80 8.47 1.67 -6.79
C VAL A 80 8.36 2.63 -7.97
N THR A 81 9.41 2.73 -8.79
CA THR A 81 9.40 3.60 -9.96
C THR A 81 8.33 3.18 -10.97
N VAL A 82 8.25 1.88 -11.27
CA VAL A 82 7.22 1.33 -12.16
C VAL A 82 5.81 1.56 -11.61
N ALA A 83 5.60 1.38 -10.29
CA ALA A 83 4.32 1.63 -9.65
C ALA A 83 3.91 3.11 -9.72
N ILE A 84 4.84 4.04 -9.50
CA ILE A 84 4.60 5.47 -9.63
C ILE A 84 4.27 5.83 -11.09
N CYS A 85 5.04 5.33 -12.06
CA CYS A 85 4.77 5.56 -13.47
C CYS A 85 3.40 5.00 -13.89
N SER A 86 3.06 3.78 -13.47
CA SER A 86 1.76 3.17 -13.78
C SER A 86 0.60 3.90 -13.12
N THR A 87 0.78 4.41 -11.89
CA THR A 87 -0.22 5.25 -11.21
C THR A 87 -0.48 6.52 -12.02
N TRP A 88 0.57 7.13 -12.53
CA TRP A 88 0.47 8.33 -13.35
C TRP A 88 -0.26 8.07 -14.68
N LEU A 89 0.12 7.00 -15.37
CA LEU A 89 -0.51 6.59 -16.64
C LEU A 89 -1.97 6.14 -16.48
N SER A 90 -2.34 5.64 -15.29
CA SER A 90 -3.70 5.18 -14.97
C SER A 90 -4.62 6.29 -14.43
N GLY A 91 -4.23 7.57 -14.56
CA GLY A 91 -5.05 8.69 -14.08
C GLY A 91 -5.12 8.80 -12.56
N LEU A 92 -3.99 8.65 -11.87
CA LEU A 92 -3.84 8.77 -10.41
C LEU A 92 -4.66 7.73 -9.63
N SER A 93 -4.67 6.49 -10.10
CA SER A 93 -5.38 5.40 -9.47
C SER A 93 -4.63 4.89 -8.23
N ASP A 94 -5.29 4.94 -7.06
CA ASP A 94 -4.78 4.38 -5.80
C ASP A 94 -4.42 2.90 -5.93
N ARG A 95 -5.18 2.16 -6.76
CA ARG A 95 -4.97 0.72 -6.98
C ARG A 95 -3.63 0.41 -7.64
N ALA A 96 -3.17 1.25 -8.56
CA ALA A 96 -1.87 1.08 -9.19
C ALA A 96 -0.73 1.31 -8.16
N LEU A 97 -0.92 2.26 -7.23
CA LEU A 97 0.05 2.54 -6.19
C LEU A 97 0.16 1.42 -5.15
N LEU A 98 -0.94 0.66 -4.92
CA LEU A 98 -0.92 -0.53 -4.03
C LEU A 98 0.17 -1.53 -4.43
N LEU A 99 0.44 -1.70 -5.72
CA LEU A 99 1.48 -2.61 -6.21
C LEU A 99 2.89 -2.18 -5.78
N GLY A 100 3.09 -0.89 -5.53
CA GLY A 100 4.37 -0.35 -5.07
C GLY A 100 4.60 -0.44 -3.56
N LEU A 101 3.55 -0.66 -2.76
CA LEU A 101 3.66 -0.68 -1.30
C LEU A 101 4.64 -1.73 -0.75
N PRO A 102 4.65 -3.00 -1.20
CA PRO A 102 5.61 -3.98 -0.71
C PRO A 102 7.06 -3.58 -0.99
N ALA A 103 7.31 -3.02 -2.18
CA ALA A 103 8.64 -2.55 -2.55
C ALA A 103 9.05 -1.31 -1.73
N MET A 104 8.12 -0.41 -1.47
CA MET A 104 8.34 0.76 -0.62
C MET A 104 8.58 0.38 0.83
N ALA A 105 7.84 -0.60 1.35
CA ALA A 105 8.05 -1.18 2.67
C ALA A 105 9.44 -1.85 2.78
N SER A 106 9.88 -2.54 1.74
CA SER A 106 11.23 -3.13 1.68
C SER A 106 12.31 -2.05 1.75
N LEU A 107 12.17 -0.95 0.99
CA LEU A 107 13.10 0.19 1.07
C LEU A 107 13.07 0.83 2.47
N ALA A 108 11.90 0.99 3.06
CA ALA A 108 11.74 1.51 4.41
C ALA A 108 12.43 0.62 5.47
N ALA A 109 12.35 -0.70 5.30
CA ALA A 109 13.00 -1.66 6.21
C ALA A 109 14.54 -1.49 6.24
N PHE A 110 15.16 -1.15 5.12
CA PHE A 110 16.61 -0.86 5.07
C PHE A 110 17.01 0.43 5.81
N ALA A 111 16.07 1.30 6.13
CA ALA A 111 16.34 2.46 6.98
C ALA A 111 16.55 2.06 8.45
N LEU A 112 15.79 1.08 8.95
CA LEU A 112 15.69 0.76 10.37
C LEU A 112 17.05 0.51 11.05
N PRO A 113 17.98 -0.29 10.49
CA PRO A 113 19.29 -0.53 11.10
C PRO A 113 20.18 0.72 11.17
N THR A 114 19.87 1.74 10.36
CA THR A 114 20.66 2.98 10.25
C THR A 114 20.14 4.11 11.13
N LEU A 115 18.99 3.92 11.76
CA LEU A 115 18.36 4.92 12.61
C LEU A 115 19.00 4.95 14.00
N ARG A 116 18.95 6.12 14.63
CA ARG A 116 19.33 6.27 16.05
C ARG A 116 18.29 5.54 16.91
N ARG A 117 18.73 4.97 18.02
CA ARG A 117 17.85 4.23 18.95
C ARG A 117 16.59 4.99 19.37
N SER A 118 16.71 6.31 19.58
CA SER A 118 15.57 7.16 19.94
C SER A 118 14.53 7.24 18.82
N VAL A 119 14.96 7.30 17.55
CA VAL A 119 14.07 7.36 16.39
C VAL A 119 13.39 6.02 16.18
N SER A 120 14.13 4.92 16.35
CA SER A 120 13.56 3.58 16.29
C SER A 120 12.49 3.38 17.35
N ALA A 121 12.77 3.74 18.61
CA ALA A 121 11.79 3.67 19.69
C ALA A 121 10.54 4.54 19.43
N PHE A 122 10.72 5.71 18.82
CA PHE A 122 9.58 6.54 18.43
C PHE A 122 8.72 5.88 17.35
N ILE A 123 9.34 5.24 16.35
CA ILE A 123 8.63 4.49 15.32
C ILE A 123 7.86 3.33 15.92
N ASP A 124 8.48 2.57 16.82
CA ASP A 124 7.84 1.45 17.51
C ASP A 124 6.60 1.91 18.30
N TRP A 125 6.73 2.98 19.08
CA TRP A 125 5.62 3.58 19.82
C TRP A 125 4.52 4.10 18.89
N PHE A 126 4.91 4.83 17.84
CA PHE A 126 3.96 5.32 16.84
C PHE A 126 3.18 4.17 16.19
N THR A 127 3.89 3.13 15.78
CA THR A 127 3.29 1.96 15.15
C THR A 127 2.29 1.28 16.11
N LEU A 128 2.70 1.05 17.36
CA LEU A 128 1.84 0.46 18.38
C LEU A 128 0.58 1.29 18.59
N VAL A 129 0.71 2.59 18.82
CA VAL A 129 -0.44 3.48 19.07
C VAL A 129 -1.34 3.58 17.83
N PHE A 130 -0.75 3.73 16.63
CA PHE A 130 -1.50 3.88 15.39
C PHE A 130 -2.33 2.64 15.07
N PHE A 131 -1.72 1.46 15.11
CA PHE A 131 -2.42 0.20 14.82
C PHE A 131 -3.43 -0.16 15.91
N SER A 132 -3.10 0.07 17.19
CA SER A 132 -4.05 -0.14 18.29
C SER A 132 -5.26 0.79 18.19
N ALA A 133 -5.04 2.06 17.91
CA ALA A 133 -6.15 3.02 17.71
C ALA A 133 -6.98 2.66 16.47
N GLY A 134 -6.32 2.28 15.37
CA GLY A 134 -7.00 1.82 14.16
C GLY A 134 -7.86 0.58 14.41
N ALA A 135 -7.32 -0.42 15.08
CA ALA A 135 -8.04 -1.62 15.46
C ALA A 135 -9.26 -1.28 16.34
N LEU A 136 -9.07 -0.43 17.34
CA LEU A 136 -10.13 0.00 18.23
C LEU A 136 -11.26 0.71 17.46
N ILE A 137 -10.91 1.62 16.53
CA ILE A 137 -11.90 2.31 15.69
C ILE A 137 -12.68 1.30 14.84
N ILE A 138 -11.99 0.35 14.21
CA ILE A 138 -12.64 -0.69 13.38
C ILE A 138 -13.61 -1.50 14.23
N TRP A 139 -13.20 -1.93 15.42
CA TRP A 139 -14.06 -2.69 16.33
C TRP A 139 -15.26 -1.87 16.83
N VAL A 140 -15.07 -0.60 17.16
CA VAL A 140 -16.17 0.29 17.57
C VAL A 140 -17.16 0.48 16.43
N VAL A 141 -16.70 0.70 15.20
CA VAL A 141 -17.57 0.83 14.02
C VAL A 141 -18.32 -0.47 13.77
N TRP A 142 -17.61 -1.61 13.78
CA TRP A 142 -18.24 -2.91 13.57
C TRP A 142 -19.31 -3.21 14.64
N PHE A 143 -18.99 -2.99 15.92
CA PHE A 143 -19.93 -3.18 17.02
C PHE A 143 -21.15 -2.25 16.89
N SER A 144 -20.92 -0.99 16.56
CA SER A 144 -21.97 -0.01 16.30
C SER A 144 -22.92 -0.44 15.17
N LEU A 145 -22.41 -1.05 14.11
CA LEU A 145 -23.21 -1.56 13.00
C LEU A 145 -24.08 -2.74 13.42
N GLN A 146 -23.63 -3.57 14.37
CA GLN A 146 -24.38 -4.74 14.83
C GLN A 146 -25.41 -4.41 15.91
N THR A 147 -25.12 -3.44 16.79
CA THR A 147 -25.91 -3.17 18.00
C THR A 147 -26.58 -1.80 18.00
N VAL A 148 -26.25 -0.93 17.01
CA VAL A 148 -26.64 0.48 16.95
C VAL A 148 -26.10 1.31 18.15
N VAL A 149 -25.19 0.75 18.92
CA VAL A 149 -24.54 1.43 20.07
C VAL A 149 -23.02 1.41 19.88
N PRO A 150 -22.37 2.59 19.86
CA PRO A 150 -22.90 3.95 19.79
C PRO A 150 -23.55 4.28 18.42
N ALA A 151 -24.57 5.10 18.38
CA ALA A 151 -25.35 5.35 17.17
C ALA A 151 -24.58 6.10 16.05
N GLN A 152 -23.66 6.99 16.42
CA GLN A 152 -22.96 7.88 15.48
C GLN A 152 -22.17 7.15 14.38
N PRO A 153 -21.35 6.12 14.65
CA PRO A 153 -20.64 5.39 13.60
C PRO A 153 -21.59 4.70 12.62
N ALA A 154 -22.70 4.10 13.10
CA ALA A 154 -23.70 3.45 12.26
C ALA A 154 -24.39 4.47 11.31
N ILE A 155 -24.75 5.64 11.81
CA ILE A 155 -25.34 6.73 11.01
C ILE A 155 -24.34 7.21 9.94
N ASN A 156 -23.07 7.35 10.29
CA ASN A 156 -22.05 7.79 9.33
C ASN A 156 -21.86 6.75 8.20
N VAL A 157 -21.85 5.46 8.52
CA VAL A 157 -21.75 4.40 7.52
C VAL A 157 -22.98 4.39 6.61
N SER A 158 -24.20 4.54 7.13
CA SER A 158 -25.43 4.60 6.32
C SER A 158 -25.47 5.79 5.37
N ARG A 159 -24.83 6.91 5.73
CA ARG A 159 -24.66 8.07 4.83
C ARG A 159 -23.65 7.81 3.71
N LEU A 160 -22.56 7.10 4.01
CA LEU A 160 -21.49 6.82 3.04
C LEU A 160 -21.85 5.69 2.08
N ALA A 161 -22.63 4.73 2.54
CA ALA A 161 -23.08 3.58 1.77
C ALA A 161 -24.61 3.41 1.88
N PRO A 162 -25.40 4.20 1.13
CA PRO A 162 -26.85 4.09 1.13
C PRO A 162 -27.28 2.69 0.65
N GLY A 163 -28.15 2.02 1.42
CA GLY A 163 -28.62 0.66 1.11
C GLY A 163 -27.72 -0.46 1.63
N PHE A 164 -26.65 -0.14 2.36
CA PHE A 164 -25.87 -1.15 3.05
C PHE A 164 -26.60 -1.64 4.30
N GLU A 165 -26.94 -2.92 4.33
CA GLU A 165 -27.50 -3.60 5.51
C GLU A 165 -26.42 -4.48 6.14
N PRO A 166 -25.99 -4.18 7.38
CA PRO A 166 -24.98 -4.99 8.06
C PRO A 166 -25.60 -6.33 8.47
N TYR A 167 -25.03 -7.43 8.03
CA TYR A 167 -25.38 -8.76 8.50
C TYR A 167 -24.22 -9.39 9.29
N PHE A 168 -24.56 -10.12 10.34
CA PHE A 168 -23.58 -10.83 11.13
C PHE A 168 -23.07 -12.06 10.39
N SER A 169 -21.77 -12.11 10.19
CA SER A 169 -21.07 -13.29 9.64
C SER A 169 -20.13 -13.86 10.69
N SER A 170 -20.43 -15.05 11.19
CA SER A 170 -19.58 -15.77 12.16
C SER A 170 -18.18 -16.05 11.59
N MET A 171 -18.09 -16.32 10.29
CA MET A 171 -16.81 -16.53 9.59
C MET A 171 -15.96 -15.24 9.59
N ALA A 172 -16.56 -14.10 9.23
CA ALA A 172 -15.87 -12.82 9.26
C ALA A 172 -15.43 -12.44 10.69
N PHE A 173 -16.28 -12.73 11.68
CA PHE A 173 -15.97 -12.50 13.09
C PHE A 173 -14.78 -13.35 13.57
N THR A 174 -14.75 -14.65 13.25
CA THR A 174 -13.62 -15.51 13.61
C THR A 174 -12.33 -15.10 12.95
N PHE A 175 -12.36 -14.71 11.67
CA PHE A 175 -11.17 -14.17 11.00
C PHE A 175 -10.67 -12.87 11.61
N ALA A 176 -11.59 -11.98 12.00
CA ALA A 176 -11.24 -10.73 12.66
C ALA A 176 -10.64 -10.92 14.07
N LEU A 177 -11.00 -12.01 14.77
CA LEU A 177 -10.41 -12.37 16.07
C LEU A 177 -9.02 -13.02 15.94
N LEU A 178 -8.74 -13.65 14.80
CA LEU A 178 -7.48 -14.34 14.55
C LEU A 178 -6.41 -13.42 13.93
N ALA A 179 -6.81 -12.27 13.38
CA ALA A 179 -5.94 -11.25 12.80
C ALA A 179 -5.38 -10.31 13.88
#